data_7aa026cb56194c5dcefae75d6f23709e
#
_entry.id   7aa026cb56194c5dcefae75d6f23709e
#
_cell.length_a   1.000
_cell.length_b   1.000
_cell.length_c   1.000
_cell.angle_alpha   90.00
_cell.angle_beta   90.00
_cell.angle_gamma   90.00
#
_symmetry.space_group_name_H-M   'P 1'
#
loop_
_entity.id
_entity.type
_entity.pdbx_description
1 polymer ?
#
loop_
_entity_poly.entity_id
_entity_poly.type
_entity_poly.pdbx_seq_one_letter_code
_entity_poly.pdbx_strand_id
1 'polypeptide(L)'
;MKFNFKIQQYQTDAVDAVVKVFQGQGYHDRISYIRDVGKKQEVQQMRLNVEMDQQYSLDLGENRQLNIYDMDDDDTGYKNEVVELSDEQLLINIQKLQSQNNIKQSKALVKDLGRCSLDIEMETGTGKTYVYIKTMFELNKKYGWSKFIVVVPSIAIREGVNKTFEITADHFME
;
A
#
# COMPACT_ATOMS: atom_id res chain seq x y z
N MET A 1 9.05 -27.61 10.95
CA MET A 1 10.24 -27.71 10.07
C MET A 1 10.70 -26.28 9.81
N LYS A 2 11.86 -25.85 10.30
CA LYS A 2 12.34 -24.48 10.13
C LYS A 2 13.09 -24.41 8.79
N PHE A 3 12.61 -23.60 7.86
CA PHE A 3 13.29 -23.39 6.58
C PHE A 3 14.42 -22.38 6.77
N ASN A 4 15.61 -22.71 6.30
CA ASN A 4 16.73 -21.77 6.29
C ASN A 4 16.81 -21.13 4.90
N PHE A 5 16.36 -19.86 4.81
CA PHE A 5 16.39 -19.12 3.54
C PHE A 5 17.77 -18.54 3.29
N LYS A 6 18.37 -18.91 2.17
CA LYS A 6 19.60 -18.27 1.73
C LYS A 6 19.27 -17.01 0.95
N ILE A 7 19.69 -15.85 1.46
CA ILE A 7 19.51 -14.57 0.79
C ILE A 7 20.30 -14.58 -0.52
N GLN A 8 19.62 -14.30 -1.63
CA GLN A 8 20.22 -14.15 -2.94
C GLN A 8 20.39 -12.68 -3.30
N GLN A 9 21.56 -12.29 -3.81
CA GLN A 9 21.86 -10.89 -4.09
C GLN A 9 20.87 -10.27 -5.08
N TYR A 10 20.54 -10.97 -6.17
CA TYR A 10 19.61 -10.46 -7.18
C TYR A 10 18.19 -10.23 -6.63
N GLN A 11 17.75 -11.00 -5.62
CA GLN A 11 16.48 -10.77 -4.93
C GLN A 11 16.54 -9.49 -4.08
N THR A 12 17.66 -9.28 -3.41
CA THR A 12 17.90 -8.06 -2.63
C THR A 12 17.95 -6.85 -3.56
N ASP A 13 18.64 -6.95 -4.69
CA ASP A 13 18.75 -5.87 -5.67
C ASP A 13 17.37 -5.50 -6.25
N ALA A 14 16.52 -6.49 -6.52
CA ALA A 14 15.15 -6.27 -6.99
C ALA A 14 14.29 -5.55 -5.95
N VAL A 15 14.34 -5.98 -4.68
CA VAL A 15 13.66 -5.32 -3.56
C VAL A 15 14.15 -3.87 -3.41
N ASP A 16 15.45 -3.69 -3.36
CA ASP A 16 16.11 -2.39 -3.21
C ASP A 16 15.74 -1.43 -4.35
N ALA A 17 15.63 -1.94 -5.57
CA ALA A 17 15.22 -1.13 -6.72
C ALA A 17 13.82 -0.53 -6.50
N VAL A 18 12.83 -1.33 -6.06
CA VAL A 18 11.48 -0.82 -5.77
C VAL A 18 11.49 0.19 -4.64
N VAL A 19 12.16 -0.14 -3.54
CA VAL A 19 12.22 0.72 -2.36
C VAL A 19 12.90 2.06 -2.67
N LYS A 20 13.94 2.07 -3.49
CA LYS A 20 14.68 3.28 -3.89
C LYS A 20 13.89 4.20 -4.84
N VAL A 21 12.86 3.70 -5.55
CA VAL A 21 11.96 4.57 -6.33
C VAL A 21 11.36 5.66 -5.45
N PHE A 22 11.03 5.32 -4.20
CA PHE A 22 10.42 6.22 -3.23
C PHE A 22 11.45 6.93 -2.34
N GLN A 23 12.70 6.99 -2.75
CA GLN A 23 13.75 7.69 -2.00
C GLN A 23 13.42 9.18 -1.88
N GLY A 24 13.37 9.69 -0.66
CA GLY A 24 12.94 11.04 -0.32
C GLY A 24 11.53 11.10 0.30
N GLN A 25 10.78 10.00 0.28
CA GLN A 25 9.52 9.87 1.02
C GLN A 25 9.83 9.84 2.52
N GLY A 26 9.11 10.62 3.31
CA GLY A 26 9.18 10.60 4.76
C GLY A 26 8.62 9.31 5.36
N TYR A 27 9.09 8.95 6.55
CA TYR A 27 8.49 7.87 7.35
C TYR A 27 7.32 8.43 8.15
N HIS A 28 6.16 7.83 8.04
CA HIS A 28 4.97 8.20 8.78
C HIS A 28 4.48 7.02 9.61
N ASP A 29 4.61 7.13 10.94
CA ASP A 29 4.17 6.11 11.91
C ASP A 29 2.68 6.27 12.28
N ARG A 30 1.91 7.00 11.50
CA ARG A 30 0.49 7.18 11.77
C ARG A 30 -0.30 6.02 11.19
N ILE A 31 -0.56 5.02 12.01
CA ILE A 31 -1.63 4.07 11.75
C ILE A 31 -2.96 4.80 12.02
N SER A 32 -3.42 5.55 11.06
CA SER A 32 -4.75 6.14 11.09
C SER A 32 -5.76 5.04 10.80
N TYR A 33 -6.34 4.45 11.85
CA TYR A 33 -7.41 3.48 11.72
C TYR A 33 -8.75 4.19 11.55
N ILE A 34 -9.08 4.59 10.34
CA ILE A 34 -10.43 4.99 10.03
C ILE A 34 -11.13 3.85 9.30
N ARG A 35 -12.27 3.42 9.84
CA ARG A 35 -13.05 2.32 9.26
C ARG A 35 -13.72 2.80 7.98
N ASP A 36 -13.56 2.06 6.89
CA ASP A 36 -14.33 2.27 5.67
C ASP A 36 -15.82 2.02 5.97
N VAL A 37 -16.63 3.08 5.91
CA VAL A 37 -18.05 3.04 6.23
C VAL A 37 -18.91 2.73 4.99
N GLY A 38 -18.31 2.41 3.84
CA GLY A 38 -19.01 2.00 2.64
C GLY A 38 -19.12 3.07 1.54
N LYS A 39 -19.86 2.75 0.49
CA LYS A 39 -19.95 3.58 -0.72
C LYS A 39 -20.76 4.84 -0.47
N LYS A 40 -20.39 5.95 -1.11
CA LYS A 40 -21.09 7.25 -1.06
C LYS A 40 -22.62 7.17 -1.29
N GLN A 41 -23.13 6.16 -1.98
CA GLN A 41 -24.58 5.96 -2.21
C GLN A 41 -25.33 5.56 -0.92
N GLU A 42 -24.74 4.78 -0.05
CA GLU A 42 -25.36 4.40 1.24
C GLU A 42 -25.37 5.58 2.21
N VAL A 43 -24.33 6.42 2.17
CA VAL A 43 -24.27 7.65 2.97
C VAL A 43 -25.33 8.66 2.52
N GLN A 44 -25.61 8.78 1.22
CA GLN A 44 -26.70 9.63 0.72
C GLN A 44 -28.08 9.10 1.12
N GLN A 45 -28.31 7.80 1.11
CA GLN A 45 -29.56 7.21 1.58
C GLN A 45 -29.72 7.36 3.11
N MET A 46 -28.63 7.22 3.87
CA MET A 46 -28.64 7.54 5.30
C MET A 46 -28.92 9.02 5.58
N ARG A 47 -28.35 9.94 4.79
CA ARG A 47 -28.63 11.37 4.91
C ARG A 47 -30.11 11.69 4.68
N LEU A 48 -30.73 11.10 3.66
CA LEU A 48 -32.18 11.26 3.38
C LEU A 48 -33.06 10.71 4.50
N ASN A 49 -32.67 9.59 5.10
CA ASN A 49 -33.42 9.00 6.23
C ASN A 49 -33.24 9.80 7.52
N VAL A 50 -32.09 10.40 7.77
CA VAL A 50 -31.84 11.26 8.94
C VAL A 50 -32.57 12.60 8.83
N GLU A 51 -32.74 13.15 7.61
CA GLU A 51 -33.54 14.36 7.40
C GLU A 51 -35.05 14.14 7.61
N MET A 52 -35.53 12.92 7.47
CA MET A 52 -36.93 12.56 7.75
C MET A 52 -37.23 12.30 9.24
N ASP A 53 -36.20 11.99 10.06
CA ASP A 53 -36.34 11.67 11.48
C ASP A 53 -35.89 12.80 12.42
N GLN A 54 -36.08 14.07 12.05
CA GLN A 54 -35.68 15.25 12.83
C GLN A 54 -36.43 15.42 14.19
N GLN A 55 -36.89 14.37 14.83
CA GLN A 55 -37.60 14.51 16.13
C GLN A 55 -37.00 13.72 17.30
N TYR A 56 -35.82 13.12 17.17
CA TYR A 56 -35.16 12.51 18.34
C TYR A 56 -33.77 13.09 18.55
N SER A 57 -33.73 14.24 19.27
CA SER A 57 -32.50 14.72 19.92
C SER A 57 -32.24 13.82 21.13
N LEU A 58 -31.28 12.91 21.04
CA LEU A 58 -30.66 12.28 22.20
C LEU A 58 -29.77 13.31 22.89
N ASP A 59 -30.30 13.87 23.96
CA ASP A 59 -29.57 14.73 24.91
C ASP A 59 -28.60 13.83 25.70
N LEU A 60 -27.38 13.68 25.20
CA LEU A 60 -26.24 13.13 25.92
C LEU A 60 -25.46 14.31 26.50
N GLY A 61 -25.75 14.61 27.78
CA GLY A 61 -25.19 15.71 28.54
C GLY A 61 -23.74 16.04 28.25
N GLU A 62 -23.49 17.38 28.18
CA GLU A 62 -22.24 18.09 28.09
C GLU A 62 -21.46 18.07 26.77
N ASN A 63 -21.84 19.04 25.90
CA ASN A 63 -20.93 19.78 24.99
C ASN A 63 -19.93 19.00 24.13
N ARG A 64 -20.39 18.04 23.35
CA ARG A 64 -19.81 17.76 22.04
C ARG A 64 -20.95 17.43 21.07
N GLN A 65 -21.46 18.43 20.38
CA GLN A 65 -22.11 18.20 19.09
C GLN A 65 -21.04 17.61 18.18
N LEU A 66 -21.03 16.29 18.08
CA LEU A 66 -20.35 15.60 16.98
C LEU A 66 -21.18 15.93 15.74
N ASN A 67 -20.81 17.00 15.05
CA ASN A 67 -21.30 17.26 13.72
C ASN A 67 -20.80 16.10 12.82
N ILE A 68 -21.70 15.17 12.52
CA ILE A 68 -21.47 14.11 11.52
C ILE A 68 -21.07 14.72 10.15
N TYR A 69 -21.28 16.03 9.98
CA TYR A 69 -20.95 16.79 8.78
C TYR A 69 -19.50 17.31 8.72
N ASP A 70 -18.75 17.25 9.84
CA ASP A 70 -17.34 17.67 9.92
C ASP A 70 -16.36 16.49 9.76
N MET A 71 -16.85 15.31 9.41
CA MET A 71 -15.98 14.25 8.93
C MET A 71 -15.53 14.62 7.52
N ASP A 72 -14.34 15.19 7.43
CA ASP A 72 -13.67 15.39 6.15
C ASP A 72 -13.75 14.11 5.32
N ASP A 73 -14.28 14.23 4.10
CA ASP A 73 -14.51 13.15 3.12
C ASP A 73 -13.21 12.35 2.81
N ASP A 74 -12.06 12.83 3.25
CA ASP A 74 -10.73 12.24 3.07
C ASP A 74 -10.33 11.23 4.15
N ASP A 75 -11.04 11.15 5.28
CA ASP A 75 -10.66 10.33 6.43
C ASP A 75 -11.42 8.99 6.55
N THR A 76 -12.26 8.65 5.58
CA THR A 76 -13.00 7.40 5.59
C THR A 76 -12.21 6.26 4.95
N GLY A 77 -11.75 5.33 5.76
CA GLY A 77 -11.12 4.08 5.32
C GLY A 77 -9.68 3.88 5.77
N TYR A 78 -9.24 2.63 5.67
CA TYR A 78 -7.86 2.28 5.96
C TYR A 78 -7.02 2.49 4.71
N LYS A 79 -6.19 3.52 4.65
CA LYS A 79 -5.28 3.80 3.54
C LYS A 79 -3.85 3.99 4.04
N ASN A 80 -2.87 3.72 3.19
CA ASN A 80 -1.50 4.14 3.44
C ASN A 80 -1.40 5.67 3.35
N GLU A 81 -0.39 6.24 4.00
CA GLU A 81 -0.03 7.63 3.78
C GLU A 81 0.25 7.91 2.29
N VAL A 82 -0.08 9.12 1.89
CA VAL A 82 0.07 9.55 0.49
C VAL A 82 1.56 9.63 0.13
N VAL A 83 1.88 9.28 -1.10
CA VAL A 83 3.23 9.52 -1.64
C VAL A 83 3.41 11.03 -1.82
N GLU A 84 4.29 11.64 -1.00
CA GLU A 84 4.55 13.09 -0.99
C GLU A 84 5.50 13.53 -2.11
N LEU A 85 6.27 12.59 -2.68
CA LEU A 85 7.19 12.88 -3.77
C LEU A 85 6.45 13.45 -4.98
N SER A 86 7.01 14.48 -5.61
CA SER A 86 6.50 14.97 -6.87
C SER A 86 6.70 13.95 -8.00
N ASP A 87 5.93 14.08 -9.06
CA ASP A 87 6.07 13.20 -10.24
C ASP A 87 7.46 13.30 -10.86
N GLU A 88 8.06 14.49 -10.81
CA GLU A 88 9.42 14.72 -11.30
C GLU A 88 10.46 13.98 -10.46
N GLN A 89 10.32 14.02 -9.13
CA GLN A 89 11.22 13.29 -8.22
C GLN A 89 11.11 11.77 -8.41
N LEU A 90 9.89 11.25 -8.54
CA LEU A 90 9.66 9.84 -8.85
C LEU A 90 10.31 9.44 -10.17
N LEU A 91 10.13 10.25 -11.22
CA LEU A 91 10.74 10.00 -12.53
C LEU A 91 12.27 10.01 -12.47
N ILE A 92 12.86 10.98 -11.77
CA ILE A 92 14.32 11.07 -11.59
C ILE A 92 14.84 9.81 -10.85
N ASN A 93 14.16 9.38 -9.79
CA ASN A 93 14.55 8.18 -9.06
C ASN A 93 14.48 6.93 -9.95
N ILE A 94 13.41 6.78 -10.74
CA ILE A 94 13.24 5.69 -11.69
C ILE A 94 14.35 5.70 -12.75
N GLN A 95 14.60 6.85 -13.38
CA GLN A 95 15.63 6.99 -14.41
C GLN A 95 17.04 6.66 -13.88
N LYS A 96 17.34 7.08 -12.65
CA LYS A 96 18.60 6.75 -11.97
C LYS A 96 18.76 5.22 -11.81
N LEU A 97 17.70 4.55 -11.34
CA LEU A 97 17.71 3.09 -11.17
C LEU A 97 17.81 2.36 -12.51
N GLN A 98 17.08 2.81 -13.52
CA GLN A 98 17.15 2.27 -14.87
C GLN A 98 18.58 2.39 -15.45
N SER A 99 19.20 3.55 -15.26
CA SER A 99 20.59 3.79 -15.68
C SER A 99 21.57 2.85 -14.98
N GLN A 100 21.42 2.67 -13.66
CA GLN A 100 22.28 1.77 -12.87
C GLN A 100 22.17 0.30 -13.30
N ASN A 101 20.99 -0.10 -13.78
CA ASN A 101 20.72 -1.46 -14.26
C ASN A 101 20.85 -1.61 -15.79
N ASN A 102 21.42 -0.66 -16.49
CA ASN A 102 21.55 -0.64 -17.95
C ASN A 102 20.22 -0.80 -18.69
N ILE A 103 19.13 -0.29 -18.12
CA ILE A 103 17.79 -0.25 -18.69
C ILE A 103 17.58 1.10 -19.36
N LYS A 104 16.89 1.10 -20.51
CA LYS A 104 16.52 2.34 -21.20
C LYS A 104 15.65 3.22 -20.31
N GLN A 105 16.03 4.46 -20.12
CA GLN A 105 15.29 5.40 -19.27
C GLN A 105 13.91 5.72 -19.82
N SER A 106 12.94 5.71 -18.92
CA SER A 106 11.56 6.14 -19.19
C SER A 106 11.51 7.64 -19.41
N LYS A 107 10.71 8.10 -20.37
CA LYS A 107 10.52 9.54 -20.66
C LYS A 107 9.49 10.19 -19.74
N ALA A 108 8.56 9.41 -19.21
CA ALA A 108 7.46 9.85 -18.35
C ALA A 108 7.05 8.74 -17.39
N LEU A 109 6.33 9.09 -16.33
CA LEU A 109 5.70 8.12 -15.44
C LEU A 109 4.54 7.43 -16.15
N VAL A 110 4.45 6.13 -15.98
CA VAL A 110 3.26 5.33 -16.33
C VAL A 110 2.32 5.38 -15.14
N LYS A 111 1.04 5.72 -15.37
CA LYS A 111 0.04 5.95 -14.31
C LYS A 111 -1.21 5.09 -14.49
N ASP A 112 -1.08 3.90 -15.04
CA ASP A 112 -2.23 3.03 -15.37
C ASP A 112 -3.01 2.57 -14.12
N LEU A 113 -2.31 2.32 -13.01
CA LEU A 113 -2.89 1.77 -11.78
C LEU A 113 -2.71 2.68 -10.56
N GLY A 114 -2.48 3.95 -10.77
CA GLY A 114 -2.30 4.89 -9.68
C GLY A 114 -1.24 5.95 -9.97
N ARG A 115 -0.51 6.40 -8.96
CA ARG A 115 0.44 7.49 -9.09
C ARG A 115 1.66 7.14 -9.95
N CYS A 116 2.14 5.91 -9.84
CA CYS A 116 3.14 5.35 -10.76
C CYS A 116 2.95 3.83 -10.86
N SER A 117 3.13 3.30 -12.04
CA SER A 117 3.20 1.85 -12.32
C SER A 117 4.64 1.45 -12.55
N LEU A 118 5.07 0.38 -11.91
CA LEU A 118 6.43 -0.15 -11.98
C LEU A 118 6.39 -1.61 -12.39
N ASP A 119 7.19 -1.98 -13.38
CA ASP A 119 7.36 -3.35 -13.81
C ASP A 119 8.70 -3.90 -13.32
N ILE A 120 8.65 -5.08 -12.72
CA ILE A 120 9.84 -5.82 -12.27
C ILE A 120 9.91 -7.15 -13.01
N GLU A 121 10.89 -7.27 -13.89
CA GLU A 121 11.11 -8.49 -14.63
C GLU A 121 12.05 -9.42 -13.86
N MET A 122 11.60 -10.66 -13.68
CA MET A 122 12.38 -11.73 -13.08
C MET A 122 12.05 -13.05 -13.78
N GLU A 123 13.03 -13.90 -13.97
CA GLU A 123 12.83 -15.22 -14.56
C GLU A 123 11.94 -16.14 -13.70
N THR A 124 11.37 -17.15 -14.34
CA THR A 124 10.57 -18.16 -13.63
C THR A 124 11.46 -18.96 -12.69
N GLY A 125 10.97 -19.23 -11.48
CA GLY A 125 11.74 -19.99 -10.47
C GLY A 125 12.73 -19.16 -9.65
N THR A 126 12.90 -17.87 -9.91
CA THR A 126 13.84 -17.00 -9.17
C THR A 126 13.31 -16.49 -7.83
N GLY A 127 12.11 -16.89 -7.43
CA GLY A 127 11.51 -16.48 -6.15
C GLY A 127 10.76 -15.14 -6.18
N LYS A 128 10.07 -14.84 -7.28
CA LYS A 128 9.24 -13.63 -7.41
C LYS A 128 8.34 -13.39 -6.18
N THR A 129 7.70 -14.44 -5.68
CA THR A 129 6.84 -14.38 -4.50
C THR A 129 7.60 -13.89 -3.26
N TYR A 130 8.78 -14.42 -3.02
CA TYR A 130 9.65 -13.96 -1.93
C TYR A 130 10.03 -12.48 -2.10
N VAL A 131 10.37 -12.05 -3.32
CA VAL A 131 10.77 -10.67 -3.61
C VAL A 131 9.65 -9.69 -3.32
N TYR A 132 8.42 -9.90 -3.80
CA TYR A 132 7.36 -8.94 -3.51
C TYR A 132 6.92 -8.96 -2.04
N ILE A 133 6.96 -10.12 -1.36
CA ILE A 133 6.72 -10.17 0.08
C ILE A 133 7.77 -9.34 0.82
N LYS A 134 9.06 -9.57 0.54
CA LYS A 134 10.15 -8.80 1.15
C LYS A 134 10.03 -7.30 0.83
N THR A 135 9.64 -6.95 -0.39
CA THR A 135 9.40 -5.55 -0.78
C THR A 135 8.34 -4.89 0.10
N MET A 136 7.23 -5.58 0.39
CA MET A 136 6.20 -5.03 1.29
C MET A 136 6.74 -4.76 2.70
N PHE A 137 7.54 -5.67 3.25
CA PHE A 137 8.18 -5.48 4.55
C PHE A 137 9.17 -4.30 4.54
N GLU A 138 10.00 -4.19 3.51
CA GLU A 138 10.97 -3.09 3.40
C GLU A 138 10.28 -1.74 3.17
N LEU A 139 9.18 -1.68 2.42
CA LEU A 139 8.36 -0.47 2.25
C LEU A 139 7.69 -0.09 3.58
N ASN A 140 7.18 -1.06 4.33
CA ASN A 140 6.63 -0.81 5.65
C ASN A 140 7.71 -0.26 6.60
N LYS A 141 8.86 -0.93 6.69
CA LYS A 141 9.98 -0.54 7.54
C LYS A 141 10.49 0.86 7.22
N LYS A 142 10.54 1.22 5.93
CA LYS A 142 11.17 2.48 5.48
C LYS A 142 10.20 3.65 5.38
N TYR A 143 8.94 3.39 5.06
CA TYR A 143 7.95 4.44 4.79
C TYR A 143 6.67 4.34 5.64
N GLY A 144 6.53 3.28 6.45
CA GLY A 144 5.37 3.06 7.31
C GLY A 144 4.14 2.50 6.56
N TRP A 145 4.24 2.19 5.28
CA TRP A 145 3.11 1.65 4.52
C TRP A 145 2.77 0.23 5.00
N SER A 146 1.53 0.03 5.43
CA SER A 146 1.09 -1.22 6.06
C SER A 146 0.06 -2.00 5.23
N LYS A 147 -0.45 -1.41 4.13
CA LYS A 147 -1.51 -2.02 3.33
C LYS A 147 -1.10 -2.25 1.90
N PHE A 148 -1.22 -3.49 1.51
CA PHE A 148 -0.83 -3.96 0.19
C PHE A 148 -1.94 -4.84 -0.38
N ILE A 149 -2.19 -4.72 -1.67
CA ILE A 149 -3.13 -5.57 -2.41
C ILE A 149 -2.31 -6.42 -3.36
N VAL A 150 -2.39 -7.74 -3.20
CA VAL A 150 -1.75 -8.70 -4.10
C VAL A 150 -2.81 -9.30 -5.02
N VAL A 151 -2.70 -9.01 -6.31
CA VAL A 151 -3.61 -9.54 -7.33
C VAL A 151 -2.92 -10.68 -8.07
N VAL A 152 -3.57 -11.82 -8.13
CA VAL A 152 -3.05 -13.02 -8.78
C VAL A 152 -4.05 -13.61 -9.77
N PRO A 153 -3.60 -14.25 -10.86
CA PRO A 153 -4.49 -14.65 -11.96
C PRO A 153 -5.32 -15.91 -11.67
N SER A 154 -5.01 -16.67 -10.61
CA SER A 154 -5.75 -17.90 -10.29
C SER A 154 -5.78 -18.23 -8.80
N ILE A 155 -6.77 -19.04 -8.41
CA ILE A 155 -6.91 -19.55 -7.03
C ILE A 155 -5.70 -20.39 -6.62
N ALA A 156 -5.18 -21.21 -7.50
CA ALA A 156 -4.01 -22.04 -7.21
C ALA A 156 -2.76 -21.20 -6.87
N ILE A 157 -2.56 -20.09 -7.61
CA ILE A 157 -1.47 -19.15 -7.31
C ILE A 157 -1.73 -18.44 -5.99
N ARG A 158 -2.98 -18.06 -5.70
CA ARG A 158 -3.35 -17.43 -4.42
C ARG A 158 -2.99 -18.33 -3.23
N GLU A 159 -3.36 -19.60 -3.28
CA GLU A 159 -3.03 -20.57 -2.23
C GLU A 159 -1.50 -20.75 -2.07
N GLY A 160 -0.77 -20.79 -3.19
CA GLY A 160 0.69 -20.83 -3.17
C GLY A 160 1.32 -19.60 -2.52
N VAL A 161 0.76 -18.43 -2.78
CA VAL A 161 1.17 -17.16 -2.17
C VAL A 161 0.89 -17.16 -0.68
N ASN A 162 -0.31 -17.54 -0.24
CA ASN A 162 -0.67 -17.65 1.18
C ASN A 162 0.28 -18.58 1.92
N LYS A 163 0.55 -19.75 1.36
CA LYS A 163 1.50 -20.70 1.94
C LYS A 163 2.91 -20.13 2.04
N THR A 164 3.33 -19.34 1.06
CA THR A 164 4.64 -18.67 1.09
C THR A 164 4.67 -17.62 2.20
N PHE A 165 3.61 -16.83 2.41
CA PHE A 165 3.51 -15.90 3.54
C PHE A 165 3.66 -16.63 4.88
N GLU A 166 2.94 -17.73 5.09
CA GLU A 166 3.05 -18.52 6.32
C GLU A 166 4.46 -19.05 6.57
N ILE A 167 5.10 -19.59 5.53
CA ILE A 167 6.44 -20.17 5.64
C ILE A 167 7.52 -19.11 5.87
N THR A 168 7.34 -17.91 5.31
CA THR A 168 8.34 -16.82 5.40
C THR A 168 8.09 -15.88 6.57
N ALA A 169 6.97 -15.98 7.28
CA ALA A 169 6.61 -15.09 8.38
C ALA A 169 7.72 -15.01 9.44
N ASP A 170 8.20 -16.15 9.93
CA ASP A 170 9.26 -16.19 10.94
C ASP A 170 10.57 -15.58 10.44
N HIS A 171 10.87 -15.77 9.14
CA HIS A 171 12.10 -15.24 8.52
C HIS A 171 12.11 -13.72 8.40
N PHE A 172 10.95 -13.09 8.25
CA PHE A 172 10.85 -11.63 8.11
C PHE A 172 10.61 -10.91 9.45
N MET A 173 10.30 -11.64 10.52
CA MET A 173 10.16 -11.09 11.87
C MET A 173 11.44 -11.09 12.68
N GLU A 174 12.50 -11.78 12.21
CA GLU A 174 13.84 -11.74 12.79
C GLU A 174 14.61 -10.47 12.29
#